data_11cdfe0b99f05503fb613bb7f2710274
#
_entry.id   11cdfe0b99f05503fb613bb7f2710274
#
_cell.length_a   1.000
_cell.length_b   1.000
_cell.length_c   1.000
_cell.angle_alpha   90.00
_cell.angle_beta   90.00
_cell.angle_gamma   90.00
#
_symmetry.space_group_name_H-M   'P 1'
#
loop_
_entity.id
_entity.type
_entity.pdbx_description
1 polymer ?
#
loop_
_entity_poly.entity_id
_entity_poly.type
_entity_poly.pdbx_seq_one_letter_code
_entity_poly.pdbx_strand_id
1 'polypeptide(L)'
;MSGIEDEKQAIRKQLLAERHNRPKPADFSLFALELLEKTSGFVASYWSTDAEPETKKINDYLASRNRLVLPAISGPNLIWKKPEQLVQSSFGIMAPVGEIVAVDQLELVLAPALAVSKNGTRLGKGGGYYDRALGDFEVDVYPLIFESEFLDSLPKEKHDRAVQGVITEKGLRVF
;
A
#
# COMPACT_ATOMS: atom_id res chain seq x y z
N MET A 1 -21.84 -2.72 16.16
CA MET A 1 -20.47 -2.50 15.61
C MET A 1 -19.62 -1.95 16.75
N SER A 2 -18.33 -2.21 16.82
CA SER A 2 -17.51 -1.64 17.90
C SER A 2 -17.32 -0.15 17.65
N GLY A 3 -17.27 0.70 18.68
CA GLY A 3 -17.04 2.14 18.52
C GLY A 3 -15.75 2.47 17.74
N ILE A 4 -14.77 1.56 17.74
CA ILE A 4 -13.53 1.66 16.97
C ILE A 4 -13.80 1.64 15.46
N GLU A 5 -14.65 0.75 14.98
CA GLU A 5 -14.94 0.68 13.53
C GLU A 5 -15.75 1.90 13.06
N ASP A 6 -16.66 2.42 13.87
CA ASP A 6 -17.38 3.64 13.54
C ASP A 6 -16.43 4.85 13.46
N GLU A 7 -15.43 4.92 14.34
CA GLU A 7 -14.39 5.95 14.31
C GLU A 7 -13.49 5.79 13.08
N LYS A 8 -13.04 4.57 12.75
CA LYS A 8 -12.29 4.28 11.51
C LYS A 8 -13.07 4.70 10.27
N GLN A 9 -14.37 4.46 10.22
CA GLN A 9 -15.26 4.84 9.11
C GLN A 9 -15.36 6.37 8.94
N ALA A 10 -15.48 7.10 10.04
CA ALA A 10 -15.51 8.56 10.00
C ALA A 10 -14.20 9.14 9.44
N ILE A 11 -13.06 8.64 9.91
CA ILE A 11 -11.74 9.05 9.41
C ILE A 11 -11.57 8.71 7.93
N ARG A 12 -11.95 7.50 7.49
CA ARG A 12 -11.90 7.11 6.05
C ARG A 12 -12.70 8.08 5.18
N LYS A 13 -13.92 8.42 5.60
CA LYS A 13 -14.79 9.33 4.85
C LYS A 13 -14.16 10.72 4.69
N GLN A 14 -13.59 11.25 5.76
CA GLN A 14 -12.92 12.54 5.76
C GLN A 14 -11.72 12.53 4.79
N LEU A 15 -10.80 11.57 4.96
CA LEU A 15 -9.57 11.50 4.16
C LEU A 15 -9.84 11.25 2.66
N LEU A 16 -10.85 10.45 2.34
CA LEU A 16 -11.26 10.26 0.94
C LEU A 16 -11.79 11.55 0.32
N ALA A 17 -12.59 12.34 1.06
CA ALA A 17 -13.06 13.64 0.58
C ALA A 17 -11.90 14.63 0.37
N GLU A 18 -10.93 14.65 1.29
CA GLU A 18 -9.73 15.48 1.17
C GLU A 18 -8.89 15.10 -0.06
N ARG A 19 -8.71 13.79 -0.34
CA ARG A 19 -7.99 13.30 -1.51
C ARG A 19 -8.58 13.77 -2.83
N HIS A 20 -9.93 13.80 -2.96
CA HIS A 20 -10.60 14.28 -4.18
C HIS A 20 -10.35 15.76 -4.48
N ASN A 21 -10.11 16.56 -3.45
CA ASN A 21 -9.88 18.00 -3.56
C ASN A 21 -8.39 18.37 -3.62
N ARG A 22 -7.49 17.38 -3.58
CA ARG A 22 -6.05 17.61 -3.54
C ARG A 22 -5.51 18.01 -4.92
N PRO A 23 -4.72 19.08 -5.04
CA PRO A 23 -4.03 19.38 -6.28
C PRO A 23 -3.02 18.27 -6.62
N LYS A 24 -2.99 17.85 -7.88
CA LYS A 24 -2.03 16.88 -8.43
C LYS A 24 -0.77 17.59 -8.94
N PRO A 25 0.38 16.89 -9.05
CA PRO A 25 0.77 15.59 -8.50
C PRO A 25 1.85 15.73 -7.41
N ALA A 26 1.85 14.86 -6.42
CA ALA A 26 2.99 14.67 -5.53
C ALA A 26 3.85 13.50 -6.05
N ASP A 27 5.16 13.66 -6.08
CA ASP A 27 6.10 12.61 -6.51
C ASP A 27 6.65 11.85 -5.30
N PHE A 28 6.29 10.59 -5.19
CA PHE A 28 6.75 9.70 -4.12
C PHE A 28 7.99 8.89 -4.52
N SER A 29 8.38 8.94 -5.80
CA SER A 29 9.40 8.04 -6.34
C SER A 29 10.78 8.27 -5.70
N LEU A 30 11.16 9.50 -5.41
CA LEU A 30 12.47 9.82 -4.84
C LEU A 30 12.75 9.02 -3.56
N PHE A 31 11.84 9.09 -2.59
CA PHE A 31 12.01 8.45 -1.30
C PHE A 31 11.71 6.94 -1.33
N ALA A 32 10.80 6.51 -2.22
CA ALA A 32 10.59 5.11 -2.46
C ALA A 32 11.84 4.44 -3.07
N LEU A 33 12.48 5.06 -4.06
CA LEU A 33 13.69 4.55 -4.68
C LEU A 33 14.85 4.45 -3.70
N GLU A 34 15.02 5.41 -2.80
CA GLU A 34 16.03 5.34 -1.74
C GLU A 34 15.88 4.08 -0.87
N LEU A 35 14.65 3.67 -0.56
CA LEU A 35 14.36 2.43 0.16
C LEU A 35 14.64 1.21 -0.73
N LEU A 36 14.18 1.25 -1.99
CA LEU A 36 14.26 0.13 -2.93
C LEU A 36 15.69 -0.20 -3.39
N GLU A 37 16.60 0.78 -3.37
CA GLU A 37 18.02 0.57 -3.65
C GLU A 37 18.73 -0.28 -2.59
N LYS A 38 18.16 -0.36 -1.39
CA LYS A 38 18.67 -1.18 -0.28
C LYS A 38 18.13 -2.61 -0.31
N THR A 39 17.25 -2.93 -1.26
CA THR A 39 16.58 -4.24 -1.42
C THR A 39 16.99 -4.89 -2.74
N SER A 40 16.94 -6.21 -2.83
CA SER A 40 17.30 -6.99 -4.02
C SER A 40 16.22 -7.97 -4.48
N GLY A 41 15.31 -8.37 -3.59
CA GLY A 41 14.25 -9.35 -3.83
C GLY A 41 13.00 -8.75 -4.46
N PHE A 42 11.93 -9.54 -4.47
CA PHE A 42 10.64 -9.09 -4.97
C PHE A 42 10.02 -8.03 -4.05
N VAL A 43 9.46 -7.01 -4.68
CA VAL A 43 8.73 -5.95 -4.00
C VAL A 43 7.29 -5.96 -4.49
N ALA A 44 6.37 -6.15 -3.55
CA ALA A 44 4.96 -5.96 -3.82
C ALA A 44 4.64 -4.46 -3.83
N SER A 45 4.04 -3.99 -4.92
CA SER A 45 3.53 -2.63 -5.05
C SER A 45 2.04 -2.70 -5.39
N TYR A 46 1.44 -1.63 -5.84
CA TYR A 46 0.07 -1.59 -6.29
C TYR A 46 -0.08 -0.70 -7.52
N TRP A 47 -1.17 -0.87 -8.26
CA TRP A 47 -1.54 0.02 -9.35
C TRP A 47 -2.41 1.13 -8.78
N SER A 48 -1.85 2.32 -8.65
CA SER A 48 -2.54 3.46 -8.04
C SER A 48 -3.75 3.91 -8.88
N THR A 49 -4.80 4.28 -8.19
CA THR A 49 -5.96 4.97 -8.75
C THR A 49 -5.78 6.50 -8.62
N ASP A 50 -6.66 7.27 -9.27
CA ASP A 50 -6.54 8.74 -9.33
C ASP A 50 -6.41 9.47 -7.99
N ALA A 51 -6.97 8.92 -6.91
CA ALA A 51 -6.95 9.52 -5.59
C ALA A 51 -5.83 8.97 -4.69
N GLU A 52 -5.01 8.04 -5.17
CA GLU A 52 -3.92 7.45 -4.42
C GLU A 52 -2.58 8.08 -4.76
N PRO A 53 -1.57 7.97 -3.85
CA PRO A 53 -0.19 8.24 -4.20
C PRO A 53 0.22 7.49 -5.46
N GLU A 54 0.81 8.21 -6.45
CA GLU A 54 1.15 7.61 -7.73
C GLU A 54 2.33 6.64 -7.60
N THR A 55 2.14 5.42 -8.13
CA THR A 55 3.16 4.37 -8.08
C THR A 55 3.81 4.08 -9.44
N LYS A 56 3.41 4.75 -10.52
CA LYS A 56 3.87 4.42 -11.87
C LYS A 56 5.40 4.39 -11.99
N LYS A 57 6.09 5.44 -11.57
CA LYS A 57 7.57 5.51 -11.65
C LYS A 57 8.24 4.42 -10.80
N ILE A 58 7.68 4.12 -9.64
CA ILE A 58 8.15 3.05 -8.75
C ILE A 58 7.98 1.69 -9.42
N ASN A 59 6.80 1.45 -9.99
CA ASN A 59 6.49 0.21 -10.69
C ASN A 59 7.38 0.03 -11.94
N ASP A 60 7.59 1.08 -12.74
CA ASP A 60 8.49 1.05 -13.88
C ASP A 60 9.94 0.69 -13.47
N TYR A 61 10.42 1.28 -12.37
CA TYR A 61 11.74 0.96 -11.80
C TYR A 61 11.86 -0.52 -11.38
N LEU A 62 10.88 -1.04 -10.66
CA LEU A 62 10.84 -2.44 -10.22
C LEU A 62 10.68 -3.41 -11.39
N ALA A 63 9.82 -3.09 -12.36
CA ALA A 63 9.59 -3.91 -13.55
C ALA A 63 10.85 -4.03 -14.41
N SER A 64 11.59 -2.93 -14.62
CA SER A 64 12.86 -2.95 -15.37
C SER A 64 13.93 -3.87 -14.76
N ARG A 65 13.76 -4.28 -13.51
CA ARG A 65 14.64 -5.18 -12.76
C ARG A 65 14.04 -6.55 -12.48
N ASN A 66 12.88 -6.86 -13.07
CA ASN A 66 12.11 -8.09 -12.83
C ASN A 66 11.78 -8.33 -11.34
N ARG A 67 11.54 -7.26 -10.59
CA ARG A 67 11.28 -7.29 -9.15
C ARG A 67 9.86 -6.91 -8.76
N LEU A 68 9.08 -6.38 -9.72
CA LEU A 68 7.72 -5.94 -9.48
C LEU A 68 6.77 -7.12 -9.27
N VAL A 69 5.99 -7.05 -8.20
CA VAL A 69 4.83 -7.92 -7.96
C VAL A 69 3.62 -7.03 -7.67
N LEU A 70 2.48 -7.37 -8.23
CA LEU A 70 1.24 -6.62 -8.05
C LEU A 70 0.14 -7.50 -7.45
N PRO A 71 -0.81 -6.92 -6.70
CA PRO A 71 -1.91 -7.65 -6.12
C PRO A 71 -2.98 -8.01 -7.15
N ALA A 72 -3.54 -9.20 -7.00
CA ALA A 72 -4.74 -9.65 -7.69
C ALA A 72 -5.74 -10.20 -6.67
N ILE A 73 -7.02 -9.90 -6.86
CA ILE A 73 -8.09 -10.42 -6.01
C ILE A 73 -8.44 -11.84 -6.46
N SER A 74 -8.44 -12.78 -5.52
CA SER A 74 -8.84 -14.16 -5.73
C SER A 74 -9.86 -14.57 -4.66
N GLY A 75 -11.14 -14.41 -4.97
CA GLY A 75 -12.22 -14.55 -3.99
C GLY A 75 -12.07 -13.55 -2.82
N PRO A 76 -12.07 -14.01 -1.57
CA PRO A 76 -11.89 -13.13 -0.40
C PRO A 76 -10.42 -12.75 -0.15
N ASN A 77 -9.48 -13.32 -0.91
CA ASN A 77 -8.04 -13.18 -0.67
C ASN A 77 -7.39 -12.29 -1.71
N LEU A 78 -6.22 -11.78 -1.36
CA LEU A 78 -5.31 -11.09 -2.24
C LEU A 78 -4.11 -11.99 -2.48
N ILE A 79 -3.74 -12.18 -3.75
CA ILE A 79 -2.57 -12.93 -4.18
C ILE A 79 -1.61 -12.00 -4.91
N TRP A 80 -0.35 -12.36 -4.96
CA TRP A 80 0.70 -11.57 -5.57
C TRP A 80 1.14 -12.19 -6.88
N LYS A 81 1.25 -11.40 -7.95
CA LYS A 81 1.63 -11.88 -9.28
C LYS A 81 2.68 -11.00 -9.93
N LYS A 82 3.58 -11.62 -10.70
CA LYS A 82 4.41 -10.90 -11.66
C LYS A 82 3.52 -10.31 -12.76
N PRO A 83 3.63 -9.03 -13.08
CA PRO A 83 2.78 -8.42 -14.10
C PRO A 83 3.32 -8.66 -15.52
N GLU A 84 3.26 -9.89 -16.02
CA GLU A 84 3.60 -10.22 -17.41
C GLU A 84 2.67 -9.51 -18.39
N GLN A 85 1.40 -9.38 -17.98
CA GLN A 85 0.39 -8.57 -18.65
C GLN A 85 -0.47 -7.86 -17.60
N LEU A 86 -1.06 -6.74 -17.99
CA LEU A 86 -2.05 -6.03 -17.18
C LEU A 86 -3.40 -6.05 -17.92
N VAL A 87 -4.42 -6.50 -17.23
CA VAL A 87 -5.80 -6.52 -17.74
C VAL A 87 -6.72 -5.71 -16.84
N GLN A 88 -7.73 -5.09 -17.40
CA GLN A 88 -8.72 -4.39 -16.61
C GLN A 88 -9.60 -5.39 -15.86
N SER A 89 -9.63 -5.32 -14.54
CA SER A 89 -10.48 -6.16 -13.69
C SER A 89 -11.93 -5.68 -13.73
N SER A 90 -12.83 -6.51 -13.22
CA SER A 90 -14.25 -6.15 -13.03
C SER A 90 -14.47 -4.94 -12.13
N PHE A 91 -13.49 -4.55 -11.33
CA PHE A 91 -13.51 -3.37 -10.48
C PHE A 91 -12.92 -2.12 -11.16
N GLY A 92 -12.61 -2.17 -12.46
CA GLY A 92 -12.01 -1.06 -13.20
C GLY A 92 -10.53 -0.78 -12.89
N ILE A 93 -9.90 -1.59 -12.04
CA ILE A 93 -8.49 -1.48 -11.66
C ILE A 93 -7.67 -2.45 -12.51
N MET A 94 -6.47 -2.04 -12.92
CA MET A 94 -5.54 -2.92 -13.63
C MET A 94 -5.08 -4.06 -12.72
N ALA A 95 -5.25 -5.29 -13.18
CA ALA A 95 -4.87 -6.49 -12.46
C ALA A 95 -3.76 -7.25 -13.21
N PRO A 96 -2.77 -7.80 -12.50
CA PRO A 96 -1.68 -8.55 -13.12
C PRO A 96 -2.14 -9.94 -13.58
N VAL A 97 -1.70 -10.34 -14.78
CA VAL A 97 -1.73 -11.70 -15.28
C VAL A 97 -0.29 -12.18 -15.35
N GLY A 98 0.01 -13.32 -14.73
CA GLY A 98 1.36 -13.89 -14.67
C GLY A 98 1.52 -14.86 -13.51
N GLU A 99 2.75 -15.24 -13.27
CA GLU A 99 3.16 -16.18 -12.23
C GLU A 99 2.81 -15.65 -10.82
N ILE A 100 2.29 -16.54 -9.97
CA ILE A 100 2.04 -16.25 -8.55
C ILE A 100 3.37 -16.26 -7.81
N VAL A 101 3.59 -15.23 -6.99
CA VAL A 101 4.71 -15.11 -6.07
C VAL A 101 4.18 -15.29 -4.64
N ALA A 102 4.75 -16.20 -3.88
CA ALA A 102 4.36 -16.44 -2.50
C ALA A 102 4.82 -15.29 -1.59
N VAL A 103 4.10 -15.06 -0.50
CA VAL A 103 4.37 -13.92 0.41
C VAL A 103 5.75 -14.01 1.05
N ASP A 104 6.23 -15.20 1.33
CA ASP A 104 7.57 -15.47 1.89
C ASP A 104 8.73 -15.15 0.91
N GLN A 105 8.42 -14.95 -0.37
CA GLN A 105 9.38 -14.50 -1.39
C GLN A 105 9.45 -12.97 -1.51
N LEU A 106 8.54 -12.26 -0.84
CA LEU A 106 8.53 -10.79 -0.83
C LEU A 106 9.54 -10.26 0.18
N GLU A 107 10.40 -9.37 -0.24
CA GLU A 107 11.32 -8.66 0.64
C GLU A 107 10.67 -7.40 1.24
N LEU A 108 9.75 -6.77 0.48
CA LEU A 108 9.12 -5.52 0.85
C LEU A 108 7.71 -5.42 0.27
N VAL A 109 6.83 -4.75 0.98
CA VAL A 109 5.49 -4.40 0.51
C VAL A 109 5.27 -2.89 0.57
N LEU A 110 5.07 -2.27 -0.58
CA LEU A 110 4.55 -0.92 -0.69
C LEU A 110 3.03 -1.02 -0.70
N ALA A 111 2.38 -0.65 0.39
CA ALA A 111 0.94 -0.85 0.56
C ALA A 111 0.14 0.44 0.31
N PRO A 112 -1.07 0.36 -0.27
CA PRO A 112 -1.99 1.48 -0.24
C PRO A 112 -2.52 1.69 1.19
N ALA A 113 -2.66 2.96 1.58
CA ALA A 113 -3.27 3.33 2.84
C ALA A 113 -3.98 4.67 2.71
N LEU A 114 -4.90 4.96 3.62
CA LEU A 114 -5.52 6.28 3.78
C LEU A 114 -4.81 7.12 4.82
N ALA A 115 -4.24 6.47 5.85
CA ALA A 115 -3.44 7.14 6.85
C ALA A 115 -2.48 6.15 7.53
N VAL A 116 -1.43 6.69 8.13
CA VAL A 116 -0.54 5.98 9.05
C VAL A 116 -0.32 6.86 10.27
N SER A 117 -0.28 6.28 11.45
CA SER A 117 0.02 7.02 12.68
C SER A 117 1.48 6.81 13.14
N LYS A 118 1.94 7.69 14.01
CA LYS A 118 3.31 7.67 14.55
C LYS A 118 3.72 6.35 15.22
N ASN A 119 2.75 5.56 15.66
CA ASN A 119 2.98 4.22 16.25
C ASN A 119 2.88 3.07 15.22
N GLY A 120 2.90 3.38 13.92
CA GLY A 120 2.85 2.39 12.85
C GLY A 120 1.47 1.79 12.57
N THR A 121 0.38 2.32 13.15
CA THR A 121 -0.96 1.84 12.80
C THR A 121 -1.34 2.34 11.41
N ARG A 122 -1.77 1.43 10.53
CA ARG A 122 -2.20 1.73 9.15
C ARG A 122 -3.72 1.69 9.04
N LEU A 123 -4.31 2.72 8.46
CA LEU A 123 -5.71 2.75 8.07
C LEU A 123 -5.87 2.49 6.57
N GLY A 124 -6.39 1.33 6.22
CA GLY A 124 -6.77 1.00 4.84
C GLY A 124 -8.21 1.41 4.51
N LYS A 125 -8.66 1.09 3.29
CA LYS A 125 -10.02 1.38 2.79
C LYS A 125 -11.14 0.52 3.42
N GLY A 126 -10.80 -0.40 4.34
CA GLY A 126 -11.78 -1.21 5.10
C GLY A 126 -12.01 -2.63 4.56
N GLY A 127 -11.44 -3.01 3.44
CA GLY A 127 -11.59 -4.36 2.88
C GLY A 127 -10.78 -5.45 3.58
N GLY A 128 -9.79 -5.11 4.40
CA GLY A 128 -8.92 -6.04 5.14
C GLY A 128 -8.06 -6.96 4.26
N TYR A 129 -7.96 -6.69 2.96
CA TYR A 129 -7.23 -7.56 2.02
C TYR A 129 -5.75 -7.70 2.35
N TYR A 130 -5.07 -6.59 2.67
CA TYR A 130 -3.65 -6.61 3.00
C TYR A 130 -3.38 -7.28 4.35
N ASP A 131 -4.22 -7.03 5.35
CA ASP A 131 -4.06 -7.63 6.67
C ASP A 131 -4.22 -9.15 6.62
N ARG A 132 -5.19 -9.65 5.84
CA ARG A 132 -5.34 -11.08 5.59
C ARG A 132 -4.24 -11.68 4.74
N ALA A 133 -3.80 -10.99 3.69
CA ALA A 133 -2.80 -11.51 2.76
C ALA A 133 -1.40 -11.57 3.37
N LEU A 134 -1.07 -10.62 4.22
CA LEU A 134 0.21 -10.56 4.90
C LEU A 134 0.21 -11.43 6.16
N GLY A 135 -0.93 -11.57 6.86
CA GLY A 135 -1.08 -12.44 8.02
C GLY A 135 0.08 -12.30 9.02
N ASP A 136 0.67 -13.43 9.38
CA ASP A 136 1.81 -13.52 10.30
C ASP A 136 3.18 -13.53 9.58
N PHE A 137 3.21 -13.29 8.26
CA PHE A 137 4.48 -13.25 7.52
C PHE A 137 5.34 -12.06 7.95
N GLU A 138 6.61 -12.32 8.20
CA GLU A 138 7.62 -11.31 8.53
C GLU A 138 8.13 -10.63 7.24
N VAL A 139 7.35 -9.70 6.72
CA VAL A 139 7.72 -8.85 5.58
C VAL A 139 7.55 -7.39 5.96
N ASP A 140 8.50 -6.57 5.57
CA ASP A 140 8.46 -5.13 5.82
C ASP A 140 7.37 -4.46 4.98
N VAL A 141 6.55 -3.61 5.62
CA VAL A 141 5.45 -2.90 4.98
C VAL A 141 5.66 -1.40 5.12
N TYR A 142 5.75 -0.72 3.98
CA TYR A 142 5.88 0.73 3.88
C TYR A 142 4.70 1.28 3.06
N PRO A 143 3.66 1.80 3.70
CA PRO A 143 2.58 2.47 3.00
C PRO A 143 3.04 3.77 2.35
N LEU A 144 2.40 4.09 1.20
CA LEU A 144 2.48 5.40 0.59
C LEU A 144 1.23 6.20 0.96
N ILE A 145 1.44 7.36 1.56
CA ILE A 145 0.38 8.31 1.95
C ILE A 145 0.84 9.73 1.70
N PHE A 146 -0.08 10.67 1.63
CA PHE A 146 0.28 12.07 1.63
C PHE A 146 0.70 12.52 3.03
N GLU A 147 1.56 13.53 3.11
CA GLU A 147 2.10 14.02 4.40
C GLU A 147 1.01 14.39 5.40
N SER A 148 -0.09 14.99 4.95
CA SER A 148 -1.23 15.35 5.79
C SER A 148 -2.00 14.14 6.36
N GLU A 149 -1.72 12.93 5.88
CA GLU A 149 -2.34 11.66 6.31
C GLU A 149 -1.44 10.91 7.31
N PHE A 150 -0.28 11.51 7.65
CA PHE A 150 0.56 11.03 8.74
C PHE A 150 0.07 11.64 10.05
N LEU A 151 -0.64 10.84 10.85
CA LEU A 151 -1.40 11.29 12.01
C LEU A 151 -0.69 10.95 13.33
N ASP A 152 -1.04 11.65 14.40
CA ASP A 152 -0.50 11.35 15.73
C ASP A 152 -0.97 9.99 16.23
N SER A 153 -2.23 9.66 16.04
CA SER A 153 -2.84 8.39 16.44
C SER A 153 -3.95 7.96 15.50
N LEU A 154 -4.22 6.67 15.47
CA LEU A 154 -5.34 6.05 14.77
C LEU A 154 -6.01 5.03 15.69
N PRO A 155 -7.34 4.82 15.58
CA PRO A 155 -8.02 3.73 16.25
C PRO A 155 -7.43 2.40 15.80
N LYS A 156 -7.04 1.55 16.77
CA LYS A 156 -6.36 0.28 16.52
C LYS A 156 -7.14 -0.89 17.11
N GLU A 157 -7.30 -1.94 16.30
CA GLU A 157 -7.80 -3.23 16.74
C GLU A 157 -6.65 -4.19 17.02
N LYS A 158 -6.94 -5.26 17.76
CA LYS A 158 -5.92 -6.22 18.17
C LYS A 158 -5.22 -6.92 16.98
N HIS A 159 -5.92 -7.06 15.88
CA HIS A 159 -5.42 -7.73 14.67
C HIS A 159 -4.77 -6.77 13.64
N ASP A 160 -4.81 -5.44 13.89
CA ASP A 160 -4.15 -4.48 13.01
C ASP A 160 -2.63 -4.62 13.14
N ARG A 161 -1.98 -5.00 12.03
CA ARG A 161 -0.53 -5.10 11.95
C ARG A 161 0.11 -3.72 11.89
N ALA A 162 1.16 -3.52 12.70
CA ALA A 162 1.99 -2.32 12.58
C ALA A 162 2.87 -2.39 11.33
N VAL A 163 3.11 -1.24 10.71
CA VAL A 163 4.04 -1.10 9.58
C VAL A 163 5.40 -0.64 10.06
N GLN A 164 6.46 -0.91 9.28
CA GLN A 164 7.85 -0.62 9.65
C GLN A 164 8.26 0.83 9.35
N GLY A 165 7.48 1.50 8.53
CA GLY A 165 7.70 2.91 8.20
C GLY A 165 6.63 3.42 7.26
N VAL A 166 6.84 4.61 6.71
CA VAL A 166 5.90 5.28 5.80
C VAL A 166 6.66 6.15 4.80
N ILE A 167 6.15 6.19 3.57
CA ILE A 167 6.67 7.05 2.50
C ILE A 167 5.64 8.13 2.22
N THR A 168 6.07 9.39 2.28
CA THR A 168 5.26 10.54 1.88
C THR A 168 5.97 11.31 0.75
N GLU A 169 5.32 12.31 0.18
CA GLU A 169 5.97 13.21 -0.77
C GLU A 169 7.05 14.10 -0.14
N LYS A 170 7.20 14.06 1.18
CA LYS A 170 8.21 14.84 1.92
C LYS A 170 9.33 13.99 2.51
N GLY A 171 9.20 12.68 2.53
CA GLY A 171 10.26 11.83 3.07
C GLY A 171 9.85 10.40 3.39
N LEU A 172 10.88 9.60 3.66
CA LEU A 172 10.78 8.26 4.24
C LEU A 172 10.95 8.37 5.76
N ARG A 173 10.06 7.73 6.51
CA ARG A 173 10.15 7.57 7.97
C ARG A 173 10.17 6.08 8.31
N VAL A 174 11.08 5.68 9.17
CA VAL A 174 11.18 4.33 9.75
C VAL A 174 10.81 4.42 11.21
N PHE A 175 10.00 3.47 11.72
CA PHE A 175 9.50 3.43 13.09
C PHE A 175 10.37 2.55 14.00
#